data_b8ffcdf87abd9aa1fcdbb9a274660037
#
_entry.id   b8ffcdf87abd9aa1fcdbb9a274660037
#
_cell.length_a   1.000
_cell.length_b   1.000
_cell.length_c   1.000
_cell.angle_alpha   90.00
_cell.angle_beta   90.00
_cell.angle_gamma   90.00
#
_symmetry.space_group_name_H-M   'P 1'
#
loop_
_entity.id
_entity.type
_entity.pdbx_description
1 polymer ?
#
loop_
_entity_poly.entity_id
_entity_poly.type
_entity_poly.pdbx_seq_one_letter_code
_entity_poly.pdbx_strand_id
1 'polypeptide(L)'
;MMEAVRISSIRQGMPTPYCPGCEHGILLKLIARALEELGLAERAVMVGSVGCSSLAYEFLDVDYVQAPHGRAPALMTAIKLLEPNLTVFSVQGDGDAGGIGIGELISAANRDVPITVLMYDNMVFGMTGGQMSPTTPMGMTTTTTPRGRGRGAEGPPVDICDVLSSLEGPAYLRRVIIAPKPIKRGENLSYSFKPVMDSYRAILSAFRAQMKGGFSFVEFMGTCNVNWKMTVDDAKVYTHEVVSKVRPPRLCRDRLGVDT
;
A
#
# COMPACT_ATOMS: atom_id res chain seq x y z
N MET A 1 -4.43 -29.22 15.05
CA MET A 1 -3.86 -28.84 13.74
C MET A 1 -4.67 -27.67 13.22
N MET A 2 -4.08 -26.51 12.99
CA MET A 2 -4.77 -25.45 12.26
C MET A 2 -4.87 -25.91 10.81
N GLU A 3 -6.10 -26.06 10.30
CA GLU A 3 -6.36 -26.34 8.91
C GLU A 3 -5.85 -25.18 8.07
N ALA A 4 -5.03 -25.46 7.06
CA ALA A 4 -4.53 -24.43 6.17
C ALA A 4 -5.71 -23.94 5.33
N VAL A 5 -6.15 -22.69 5.55
CA VAL A 5 -7.19 -22.07 4.74
C VAL A 5 -6.64 -21.84 3.33
N ARG A 6 -7.24 -22.48 2.34
CA ARG A 6 -6.93 -22.27 0.94
C ARG A 6 -7.57 -20.95 0.49
N ILE A 7 -6.77 -20.04 -0.05
CA ILE A 7 -7.23 -18.78 -0.65
C ILE A 7 -7.26 -18.97 -2.15
N SER A 8 -8.44 -18.99 -2.76
CA SER A 8 -8.63 -19.27 -4.20
C SER A 8 -8.13 -18.12 -5.08
N SER A 9 -8.22 -16.88 -4.60
CA SER A 9 -7.74 -15.68 -5.30
C SER A 9 -6.19 -15.56 -5.34
N ILE A 10 -5.46 -16.60 -4.93
CA ILE A 10 -4.01 -16.72 -5.08
C ILE A 10 -3.71 -17.85 -6.07
N ARG A 11 -2.87 -17.55 -7.06
CA ARG A 11 -2.39 -18.56 -8.03
C ARG A 11 -1.61 -19.65 -7.31
N GLN A 12 -2.07 -20.87 -7.43
CA GLN A 12 -1.50 -22.02 -6.73
C GLN A 12 -0.11 -22.38 -7.26
N GLY A 13 0.82 -22.70 -6.35
CA GLY A 13 2.17 -23.15 -6.71
C GLY A 13 3.12 -22.04 -7.14
N MET A 14 2.68 -20.79 -7.19
CA MET A 14 3.55 -19.65 -7.51
C MET A 14 4.17 -19.07 -6.24
N PRO A 15 5.52 -19.00 -6.14
CA PRO A 15 6.16 -18.24 -5.09
C PRO A 15 5.90 -16.74 -5.26
N THR A 16 5.96 -15.98 -4.18
CA THR A 16 5.87 -14.51 -4.30
C THR A 16 7.09 -13.97 -5.06
N PRO A 17 6.91 -13.05 -6.02
CA PRO A 17 8.02 -12.52 -6.83
C PRO A 17 8.88 -11.48 -6.11
N TYR A 18 8.67 -11.28 -4.80
CA TYR A 18 9.28 -10.19 -4.04
C TYR A 18 10.53 -10.62 -3.29
N CYS A 19 11.39 -9.63 -2.98
CA CYS A 19 12.61 -9.84 -2.20
C CYS A 19 12.32 -10.48 -0.84
N PRO A 20 13.22 -11.34 -0.32
CA PRO A 20 13.11 -11.84 1.04
C PRO A 20 13.00 -10.71 2.06
N GLY A 21 12.01 -10.78 2.95
CA GLY A 21 11.75 -9.76 3.98
C GLY A 21 10.85 -8.61 3.56
N CYS A 22 10.55 -8.46 2.27
CA CYS A 22 9.61 -7.47 1.76
C CYS A 22 8.15 -7.87 2.06
N GLU A 23 7.34 -6.94 2.54
CA GLU A 23 5.95 -7.21 2.95
C GLU A 23 4.93 -7.17 1.79
N HIS A 24 5.31 -6.91 0.53
CA HIS A 24 4.38 -7.00 -0.60
C HIS A 24 3.68 -8.37 -0.67
N GLY A 25 4.43 -9.46 -0.45
CA GLY A 25 3.83 -10.80 -0.44
C GLY A 25 2.81 -11.00 0.68
N ILE A 26 3.00 -10.35 1.84
CA ILE A 26 2.02 -10.32 2.92
C ILE A 26 0.80 -9.50 2.47
N LEU A 27 1.02 -8.30 1.92
CA LEU A 27 -0.05 -7.42 1.44
C LEU A 27 -0.97 -8.14 0.46
N LEU A 28 -0.41 -8.82 -0.54
CA LEU A 28 -1.21 -9.54 -1.54
C LEU A 28 -2.05 -10.68 -0.94
N LYS A 29 -1.49 -11.41 0.04
CA LYS A 29 -2.26 -12.44 0.76
C LYS A 29 -3.42 -11.86 1.56
N LEU A 30 -3.21 -10.69 2.19
CA LEU A 30 -4.27 -10.00 2.93
C LEU A 30 -5.35 -9.47 2.00
N ILE A 31 -4.98 -8.95 0.82
CA ILE A 31 -5.93 -8.50 -0.22
C ILE A 31 -6.79 -9.68 -0.70
N ALA A 32 -6.15 -10.78 -1.11
CA ALA A 32 -6.85 -11.97 -1.58
C ALA A 32 -7.85 -12.48 -0.54
N ARG A 33 -7.41 -12.60 0.73
CA ARG A 33 -8.29 -13.00 1.83
C ARG A 33 -9.46 -12.03 2.05
N ALA A 34 -9.22 -10.72 1.95
CA ALA A 34 -10.28 -9.73 2.12
C ALA A 34 -11.31 -9.79 0.99
N LEU A 35 -10.86 -9.98 -0.25
CA LEU A 35 -11.74 -10.17 -1.41
C LEU A 35 -12.64 -11.41 -1.23
N GLU A 36 -12.11 -12.51 -0.74
CA GLU A 36 -12.88 -13.74 -0.46
C GLU A 36 -13.85 -13.54 0.70
N GLU A 37 -13.37 -12.98 1.83
CA GLU A 37 -14.21 -12.75 3.02
C GLU A 37 -15.41 -11.85 2.72
N LEU A 38 -15.25 -10.87 1.82
CA LEU A 38 -16.31 -9.95 1.41
C LEU A 38 -17.11 -10.43 0.20
N GLY A 39 -16.81 -11.61 -0.36
CA GLY A 39 -17.47 -12.15 -1.56
C GLY A 39 -17.25 -11.30 -2.81
N LEU A 40 -16.07 -10.68 -2.95
CA LEU A 40 -15.74 -9.76 -4.04
C LEU A 40 -14.85 -10.37 -5.12
N ALA A 41 -14.24 -11.54 -4.88
CA ALA A 41 -13.20 -12.12 -5.73
C ALA A 41 -13.62 -12.26 -7.20
N GLU A 42 -14.84 -12.79 -7.46
CA GLU A 42 -15.36 -13.05 -8.81
C GLU A 42 -15.64 -11.78 -9.66
N ARG A 43 -15.62 -10.60 -9.03
CA ARG A 43 -15.86 -9.30 -9.68
C ARG A 43 -14.77 -8.29 -9.38
N ALA A 44 -13.63 -8.78 -8.92
CA ALA A 44 -12.48 -7.95 -8.60
C ALA A 44 -11.63 -7.69 -9.84
N VAL A 45 -11.36 -6.44 -10.13
CA VAL A 45 -10.43 -6.00 -11.17
C VAL A 45 -9.30 -5.23 -10.53
N MET A 46 -8.08 -5.75 -10.65
CA MET A 46 -6.88 -5.05 -10.22
C MET A 46 -6.32 -4.24 -11.38
N VAL A 47 -6.21 -2.94 -11.20
CA VAL A 47 -5.47 -2.09 -12.13
C VAL A 47 -4.02 -2.01 -11.67
N GLY A 48 -3.14 -2.60 -12.48
CA GLY A 48 -1.71 -2.63 -12.21
C GLY A 48 -1.07 -1.25 -12.32
N SER A 49 -0.04 -1.06 -11.55
CA SER A 49 0.79 0.12 -11.51
C SER A 49 2.17 -0.16 -12.12
N VAL A 50 3.15 0.72 -11.91
CA VAL A 50 4.53 0.48 -12.31
C VAL A 50 5.44 0.47 -11.07
N GLY A 51 6.43 -0.42 -11.07
CA GLY A 51 7.34 -0.67 -9.95
C GLY A 51 7.08 -2.04 -9.31
N CYS A 52 7.58 -2.29 -8.11
CA CYS A 52 7.47 -3.59 -7.44
C CYS A 52 6.02 -4.09 -7.33
N SER A 53 5.07 -3.18 -7.10
CA SER A 53 3.65 -3.54 -6.96
C SER A 53 3.04 -4.11 -8.25
N SER A 54 3.62 -3.85 -9.43
CA SER A 54 3.13 -4.41 -10.69
C SER A 54 3.22 -5.93 -10.75
N LEU A 55 4.20 -6.54 -10.05
CA LEU A 55 4.39 -7.98 -10.02
C LEU A 55 3.23 -8.75 -9.34
N ALA A 56 2.26 -8.03 -8.78
CA ALA A 56 1.07 -8.63 -8.16
C ALA A 56 0.26 -9.50 -9.14
N TYR A 57 0.32 -9.22 -10.46
CA TYR A 57 -0.37 -10.02 -11.49
C TYR A 57 0.12 -11.47 -11.56
N GLU A 58 1.36 -11.71 -11.15
CA GLU A 58 1.91 -13.08 -11.13
C GLU A 58 1.35 -13.92 -9.97
N PHE A 59 0.79 -13.26 -8.95
CA PHE A 59 0.40 -13.90 -7.70
C PHE A 59 -1.11 -13.89 -7.44
N LEU A 60 -1.80 -12.77 -7.71
CA LEU A 60 -3.24 -12.67 -7.53
C LEU A 60 -3.98 -13.26 -8.74
N ASP A 61 -5.00 -14.06 -8.48
CA ASP A 61 -5.89 -14.64 -9.49
C ASP A 61 -7.20 -13.86 -9.54
N VAL A 62 -7.12 -12.66 -10.09
CA VAL A 62 -8.22 -11.71 -10.35
C VAL A 62 -8.03 -11.12 -11.73
N ASP A 63 -9.07 -10.52 -12.29
CA ASP A 63 -8.92 -9.77 -13.55
C ASP A 63 -7.90 -8.65 -13.40
N TYR A 64 -7.06 -8.47 -14.42
CA TYR A 64 -5.94 -7.54 -14.37
C TYR A 64 -5.84 -6.67 -15.63
N VAL A 65 -5.69 -5.37 -15.41
CA VAL A 65 -5.43 -4.40 -16.49
C VAL A 65 -4.20 -3.55 -16.11
N GLN A 66 -3.18 -3.52 -16.96
CA GLN A 66 -1.98 -2.72 -16.72
C GLN A 66 -2.20 -1.25 -17.11
N ALA A 67 -1.92 -0.33 -16.18
CA ALA A 67 -1.86 1.11 -16.44
C ALA A 67 -0.43 1.59 -16.66
N PRO A 68 -0.20 2.68 -17.40
CA PRO A 68 1.06 3.42 -17.37
C PRO A 68 1.35 3.96 -15.96
N HIS A 69 2.63 4.27 -15.70
CA HIS A 69 3.09 4.77 -14.40
C HIS A 69 2.27 5.97 -13.90
N GLY A 70 1.70 5.86 -12.70
CA GLY A 70 0.87 6.88 -12.07
C GLY A 70 -0.56 6.98 -12.58
N ARG A 71 -0.96 6.22 -13.60
CA ARG A 71 -2.27 6.37 -14.27
C ARG A 71 -3.35 5.39 -13.80
N ALA A 72 -3.03 4.55 -12.82
CA ALA A 72 -3.99 3.58 -12.30
C ALA A 72 -5.31 4.23 -11.84
N PRO A 73 -5.35 5.33 -11.04
CA PRO A 73 -6.60 5.93 -10.61
C PRO A 73 -7.47 6.47 -11.76
N ALA A 74 -6.86 6.95 -12.85
CA ALA A 74 -7.60 7.40 -14.03
C ALA A 74 -8.27 6.23 -14.75
N LEU A 75 -7.53 5.13 -14.98
CA LEU A 75 -8.06 3.92 -15.62
C LEU A 75 -9.12 3.25 -14.73
N MET A 76 -8.89 3.16 -13.42
CA MET A 76 -9.87 2.67 -12.46
C MET A 76 -11.17 3.47 -12.49
N THR A 77 -11.08 4.79 -12.62
CA THR A 77 -12.24 5.67 -12.77
C THR A 77 -13.05 5.30 -14.01
N ALA A 78 -12.38 5.11 -15.16
CA ALA A 78 -13.06 4.76 -16.41
C ALA A 78 -13.75 3.38 -16.28
N ILE A 79 -13.06 2.36 -15.75
CA ILE A 79 -13.64 1.04 -15.53
C ILE A 79 -14.87 1.13 -14.63
N LYS A 80 -14.77 1.87 -13.52
CA LYS A 80 -15.87 2.00 -12.55
C LYS A 80 -17.09 2.73 -13.10
N LEU A 81 -16.89 3.68 -14.01
CA LEU A 81 -17.98 4.38 -14.69
C LEU A 81 -18.71 3.49 -15.71
N LEU A 82 -17.97 2.63 -16.40
CA LEU A 82 -18.53 1.70 -17.38
C LEU A 82 -19.18 0.48 -16.73
N GLU A 83 -18.55 -0.05 -15.66
CA GLU A 83 -18.97 -1.25 -14.96
C GLU A 83 -19.10 -0.99 -13.44
N PRO A 84 -20.19 -0.36 -13.00
CA PRO A 84 -20.35 0.07 -11.61
C PRO A 84 -20.34 -1.07 -10.58
N ASN A 85 -20.66 -2.30 -11.00
CA ASN A 85 -20.74 -3.46 -10.12
C ASN A 85 -19.38 -4.11 -9.84
N LEU A 86 -18.33 -3.78 -10.60
CA LEU A 86 -16.99 -4.31 -10.37
C LEU A 86 -16.37 -3.73 -9.09
N THR A 87 -15.58 -4.54 -8.43
CA THR A 87 -14.68 -4.09 -7.35
C THR A 87 -13.35 -3.72 -7.97
N VAL A 88 -13.10 -2.42 -8.14
CA VAL A 88 -11.92 -1.92 -8.84
C VAL A 88 -10.89 -1.40 -7.83
N PHE A 89 -9.70 -1.96 -7.84
CA PHE A 89 -8.64 -1.57 -6.91
C PHE A 89 -7.27 -1.54 -7.58
N SER A 90 -6.32 -0.86 -6.95
CA SER A 90 -4.91 -0.88 -7.36
C SER A 90 -3.99 -1.13 -6.17
N VAL A 91 -2.84 -1.75 -6.45
CA VAL A 91 -1.70 -1.79 -5.53
C VAL A 91 -0.60 -0.95 -6.15
N GLN A 92 -0.23 0.16 -5.51
CA GLN A 92 0.70 1.15 -6.05
C GLN A 92 1.87 1.39 -5.07
N GLY A 93 3.05 1.68 -5.58
CA GLY A 93 4.14 2.20 -4.76
C GLY A 93 3.95 3.70 -4.44
N ASP A 94 4.68 4.19 -3.45
CA ASP A 94 4.71 5.61 -3.07
C ASP A 94 5.19 6.51 -4.21
N GLY A 95 6.18 6.08 -4.98
CA GLY A 95 6.63 6.79 -6.19
C GLY A 95 5.60 6.79 -7.31
N ASP A 96 4.76 5.76 -7.40
CA ASP A 96 3.69 5.67 -8.39
C ASP A 96 2.49 6.54 -8.00
N ALA A 97 1.89 6.29 -6.86
CA ALA A 97 0.69 7.00 -6.42
C ALA A 97 0.97 8.43 -5.93
N GLY A 98 2.01 8.60 -5.12
CA GLY A 98 2.36 9.87 -4.46
C GLY A 98 3.34 10.74 -5.25
N GLY A 99 3.97 10.18 -6.30
CA GLY A 99 4.88 10.89 -7.19
C GLY A 99 4.22 11.22 -8.52
N ILE A 100 4.51 10.41 -9.52
CA ILE A 100 4.06 10.65 -10.91
C ILE A 100 2.53 10.64 -11.05
N GLY A 101 1.82 9.92 -10.17
CA GLY A 101 0.35 9.77 -10.19
C GLY A 101 -0.40 10.64 -9.20
N ILE A 102 0.25 11.57 -8.52
CA ILE A 102 -0.42 12.36 -7.47
C ILE A 102 -1.64 13.15 -7.98
N GLY A 103 -1.58 13.66 -9.21
CA GLY A 103 -2.68 14.41 -9.83
C GLY A 103 -3.90 13.53 -10.08
N GLU A 104 -3.71 12.32 -10.59
CA GLU A 104 -4.77 11.33 -10.82
C GLU A 104 -5.38 10.84 -9.51
N LEU A 105 -4.54 10.60 -8.50
CA LEU A 105 -4.97 10.20 -7.18
C LEU A 105 -5.86 11.28 -6.54
N ILE A 106 -5.42 12.54 -6.53
CA ILE A 106 -6.19 13.68 -6.02
C ILE A 106 -7.50 13.83 -6.80
N SER A 107 -7.46 13.74 -8.14
CA SER A 107 -8.65 13.88 -8.98
C SER A 107 -9.70 12.81 -8.71
N ALA A 108 -9.29 11.54 -8.57
CA ALA A 108 -10.21 10.45 -8.25
C ALA A 108 -10.78 10.59 -6.83
N ALA A 109 -9.92 10.92 -5.86
CA ALA A 109 -10.29 11.12 -4.46
C ALA A 109 -11.27 12.29 -4.29
N ASN A 110 -10.99 13.45 -4.90
CA ASN A 110 -11.85 14.61 -4.78
C ASN A 110 -13.26 14.40 -5.34
N ARG A 111 -13.39 13.56 -6.38
CA ARG A 111 -14.67 13.17 -6.97
C ARG A 111 -15.36 12.02 -6.24
N ASP A 112 -14.78 11.53 -5.15
CA ASP A 112 -15.26 10.37 -4.39
C ASP A 112 -15.57 9.15 -5.28
N VAL A 113 -14.73 8.91 -6.30
CA VAL A 113 -14.93 7.77 -7.21
C VAL A 113 -14.84 6.48 -6.39
N PRO A 114 -15.83 5.56 -6.46
CA PRO A 114 -15.85 4.36 -5.62
C PRO A 114 -14.83 3.31 -6.06
N ILE A 115 -13.56 3.60 -5.84
CA ILE A 115 -12.38 2.76 -6.10
C ILE A 115 -11.52 2.66 -4.84
N THR A 116 -10.68 1.63 -4.76
CA THR A 116 -9.75 1.41 -3.64
C THR A 116 -8.31 1.51 -4.11
N VAL A 117 -7.54 2.45 -3.54
CA VAL A 117 -6.11 2.58 -3.77
C VAL A 117 -5.35 2.07 -2.55
N LEU A 118 -4.54 1.03 -2.73
CA LEU A 118 -3.70 0.41 -1.71
C LEU A 118 -2.25 0.78 -2.01
N MET A 119 -1.70 1.75 -1.27
CA MET A 119 -0.34 2.25 -1.50
C MET A 119 0.67 1.57 -0.57
N TYR A 120 1.64 0.86 -1.14
CA TYR A 120 2.78 0.34 -0.40
C TYR A 120 3.88 1.41 -0.35
N ASP A 121 4.12 1.96 0.82
CA ASP A 121 5.11 3.02 1.06
C ASP A 121 6.38 2.44 1.69
N ASN A 122 7.42 2.29 0.88
CA ASN A 122 8.77 1.93 1.31
C ASN A 122 9.76 3.09 1.20
N MET A 123 9.27 4.31 0.94
CA MET A 123 10.03 5.57 0.92
C MET A 123 11.15 5.65 -0.11
N VAL A 124 11.10 4.81 -1.16
CA VAL A 124 12.05 4.82 -2.27
C VAL A 124 11.42 4.26 -3.55
N PHE A 125 11.94 4.64 -4.72
CA PHE A 125 11.68 3.90 -5.95
C PHE A 125 12.44 2.56 -5.91
N GLY A 126 11.77 1.50 -5.42
CA GLY A 126 12.44 0.23 -5.09
C GLY A 126 12.96 -0.53 -6.31
N MET A 127 12.14 -0.71 -7.35
CA MET A 127 12.46 -1.53 -8.52
C MET A 127 13.65 -0.96 -9.33
N THR A 128 13.80 0.36 -9.37
CA THR A 128 14.81 1.04 -10.18
C THR A 128 16.15 1.27 -9.47
N GLY A 129 16.27 0.84 -8.20
CA GLY A 129 17.52 0.89 -7.46
C GLY A 129 17.58 1.92 -6.32
N GLY A 130 16.46 2.27 -5.73
CA GLY A 130 16.40 3.01 -4.47
C GLY A 130 16.62 4.51 -4.58
N GLN A 131 16.08 5.15 -5.62
CA GLN A 131 16.04 6.61 -5.74
C GLN A 131 15.08 7.21 -4.71
N MET A 132 15.29 8.49 -4.39
CA MET A 132 14.40 9.27 -3.54
C MET A 132 12.99 9.28 -4.13
N SER A 133 11.99 8.95 -3.32
CA SER A 133 10.56 9.05 -3.63
C SER A 133 9.95 10.30 -2.96
N PRO A 134 8.72 10.67 -3.28
CA PRO A 134 8.04 11.77 -2.61
C PRO A 134 7.98 11.62 -1.10
N THR A 135 7.84 10.39 -0.61
CA THR A 135 7.65 10.08 0.82
C THR A 135 8.96 9.86 1.59
N THR A 136 10.12 9.83 0.92
CA THR A 136 11.43 9.63 1.56
C THR A 136 11.63 10.63 2.71
N PRO A 137 11.88 10.19 3.96
CA PRO A 137 12.05 11.07 5.11
C PRO A 137 13.27 12.00 4.98
N MET A 138 13.23 13.13 5.69
CA MET A 138 14.38 14.02 5.83
C MET A 138 15.58 13.25 6.39
N GLY A 139 16.77 13.50 5.85
CA GLY A 139 18.02 12.87 6.25
C GLY A 139 18.22 11.43 5.72
N MET A 140 17.20 10.81 5.12
CA MET A 140 17.34 9.46 4.58
C MET A 140 18.23 9.44 3.33
N THR A 141 19.25 8.57 3.35
CA THR A 141 20.15 8.35 2.23
C THR A 141 19.48 7.45 1.19
N THR A 142 19.53 7.87 -0.07
CA THR A 142 19.07 7.11 -1.24
C THR A 142 20.10 7.22 -2.37
N THR A 143 19.91 6.50 -3.46
CA THR A 143 20.84 6.58 -4.61
C THR A 143 20.89 7.96 -5.25
N THR A 144 19.83 8.77 -5.15
CA THR A 144 19.79 10.16 -5.64
C THR A 144 19.98 11.21 -4.54
N THR A 145 20.00 10.82 -3.28
CA THR A 145 20.32 11.68 -2.12
C THR A 145 21.41 11.05 -1.26
N PRO A 146 22.66 10.93 -1.76
CA PRO A 146 23.73 10.18 -1.08
C PRO A 146 24.19 10.84 0.24
N ARG A 147 23.88 12.12 0.45
CA ARG A 147 24.15 12.86 1.69
C ARG A 147 22.93 12.97 2.60
N GLY A 148 21.87 12.24 2.29
CA GLY A 148 20.56 12.34 2.93
C GLY A 148 19.67 13.41 2.28
N ARG A 149 18.35 13.19 2.30
CA ARG A 149 17.35 14.15 1.80
C ARG A 149 17.43 15.47 2.59
N GLY A 150 17.69 16.57 1.89
CA GLY A 150 17.75 17.91 2.47
C GLY A 150 16.52 18.78 2.16
N ARG A 151 16.46 19.98 2.76
CA ARG A 151 15.42 20.98 2.45
C ARG A 151 15.72 21.78 1.18
N GLY A 152 16.91 21.64 0.59
CA GLY A 152 17.32 22.35 -0.60
C GLY A 152 16.55 21.92 -1.84
N ALA A 153 17.25 21.36 -2.83
CA ALA A 153 16.63 20.93 -4.08
C ALA A 153 15.64 19.77 -3.92
N GLU A 154 15.81 18.91 -2.90
CA GLU A 154 14.95 17.74 -2.66
C GLU A 154 13.61 18.10 -1.98
N GLY A 155 13.60 19.18 -1.19
CA GLY A 155 12.43 19.62 -0.44
C GLY A 155 11.93 18.62 0.63
N PRO A 156 10.89 18.96 1.41
CA PRO A 156 10.31 18.07 2.42
C PRO A 156 9.55 16.90 1.81
N PRO A 157 9.38 15.78 2.56
CA PRO A 157 8.54 14.67 2.10
C PRO A 157 7.07 15.08 2.01
N VAL A 158 6.36 14.45 1.08
CA VAL A 158 4.90 14.60 0.95
C VAL A 158 4.20 13.62 1.89
N ASP A 159 3.27 14.10 2.71
CA ASP A 159 2.33 13.25 3.45
C ASP A 159 1.06 13.06 2.62
N ILE A 160 0.94 11.87 1.99
CA ILE A 160 -0.17 11.59 1.07
C ILE A 160 -1.50 11.53 1.83
N CYS A 161 -1.52 10.98 3.04
CA CYS A 161 -2.74 10.97 3.86
C CYS A 161 -3.20 12.40 4.20
N ASP A 162 -2.28 13.33 4.50
CA ASP A 162 -2.64 14.72 4.78
C ASP A 162 -3.16 15.43 3.54
N VAL A 163 -2.51 15.24 2.39
CA VAL A 163 -2.97 15.78 1.10
C VAL A 163 -4.40 15.31 0.80
N LEU A 164 -4.67 14.01 0.91
CA LEU A 164 -6.01 13.47 0.66
C LEU A 164 -7.02 13.89 1.72
N SER A 165 -6.60 14.08 2.98
CA SER A 165 -7.47 14.53 4.07
C SER A 165 -7.92 15.97 3.92
N SER A 166 -7.22 16.79 3.14
CA SER A 166 -7.63 18.17 2.83
C SER A 166 -8.80 18.24 1.84
N LEU A 167 -9.11 17.15 1.15
CA LEU A 167 -10.22 17.05 0.20
C LEU A 167 -11.51 16.64 0.93
N GLU A 168 -12.68 17.08 0.44
CA GLU A 168 -13.97 16.69 1.01
C GLU A 168 -14.42 15.30 0.55
N GLY A 169 -14.05 14.90 -0.69
CA GLY A 169 -14.54 13.69 -1.34
C GLY A 169 -14.23 12.37 -0.63
N PRO A 170 -12.99 12.07 -0.23
CA PRO A 170 -12.64 10.72 0.21
C PRO A 170 -13.49 10.19 1.35
N ALA A 171 -13.99 8.95 1.19
CA ALA A 171 -14.82 8.29 2.19
C ALA A 171 -13.99 7.62 3.29
N TYR A 172 -12.87 6.99 2.94
CA TYR A 172 -12.00 6.28 3.89
C TYR A 172 -10.53 6.51 3.58
N LEU A 173 -9.77 6.96 4.57
CA LEU A 173 -8.32 7.19 4.48
C LEU A 173 -7.63 6.65 5.74
N ARG A 174 -6.66 5.77 5.58
CA ARG A 174 -5.92 5.20 6.70
C ARG A 174 -4.44 4.98 6.38
N ARG A 175 -3.58 5.20 7.36
CA ARG A 175 -2.17 4.79 7.35
C ARG A 175 -1.94 3.70 8.38
N VAL A 176 -1.30 2.61 7.98
CA VAL A 176 -0.95 1.48 8.84
C VAL A 176 0.50 1.07 8.62
N ILE A 177 1.07 0.31 9.55
CA ILE A 177 2.35 -0.37 9.37
C ILE A 177 2.03 -1.82 9.01
N ILE A 178 2.54 -2.30 7.88
CA ILE A 178 2.36 -3.69 7.48
C ILE A 178 3.51 -4.59 7.98
N ALA A 179 4.69 -4.01 8.25
CA ALA A 179 5.83 -4.74 8.74
C ALA A 179 5.54 -5.36 10.12
N PRO A 180 5.77 -6.69 10.34
CA PRO A 180 5.68 -7.30 11.65
C PRO A 180 6.59 -6.58 12.66
N LYS A 181 6.09 -6.35 13.88
CA LYS A 181 6.85 -5.60 14.90
C LYS A 181 7.87 -6.50 15.60
N PRO A 182 9.17 -6.20 15.53
CA PRO A 182 10.19 -6.92 16.27
C PRO A 182 10.01 -6.77 17.78
N ILE A 183 10.16 -7.87 18.51
CA ILE A 183 10.14 -7.94 19.98
C ILE A 183 11.45 -8.57 20.45
N LYS A 184 12.32 -7.77 21.05
CA LYS A 184 13.58 -8.25 21.63
C LYS A 184 13.36 -8.66 23.09
N ARG A 185 13.76 -9.89 23.46
CA ARG A 185 13.82 -10.40 24.85
C ARG A 185 15.20 -10.96 25.10
N GLY A 186 16.11 -10.14 25.63
CA GLY A 186 17.54 -10.48 25.70
C GLY A 186 18.10 -10.65 24.28
N GLU A 187 18.76 -11.78 24.02
CA GLU A 187 19.31 -12.13 22.70
C GLU A 187 18.26 -12.70 21.72
N ASN A 188 17.06 -13.06 22.21
CA ASN A 188 16.02 -13.65 21.39
C ASN A 188 15.21 -12.60 20.67
N LEU A 189 15.04 -12.76 19.34
CA LEU A 189 14.18 -11.96 18.49
C LEU A 189 12.91 -12.74 18.15
N SER A 190 11.77 -12.15 18.38
CA SER A 190 10.44 -12.64 17.98
C SER A 190 9.65 -11.53 17.30
N TYR A 191 8.47 -11.83 16.75
CA TYR A 191 7.65 -10.85 16.02
C TYR A 191 6.22 -10.82 16.52
N SER A 192 5.67 -9.62 16.67
CA SER A 192 4.22 -9.41 16.79
C SER A 192 3.62 -9.19 15.42
N PHE A 193 2.58 -9.94 15.10
CA PHE A 193 1.79 -9.80 13.87
C PHE A 193 0.59 -8.87 14.03
N LYS A 194 0.45 -8.17 15.17
CA LYS A 194 -0.61 -7.20 15.37
C LYS A 194 -0.67 -6.15 14.25
N PRO A 195 0.45 -5.52 13.80
CA PRO A 195 0.42 -4.57 12.69
C PRO A 195 -0.11 -5.17 11.38
N VAL A 196 0.21 -6.44 11.10
CA VAL A 196 -0.30 -7.16 9.93
C VAL A 196 -1.82 -7.34 10.03
N MET A 197 -2.34 -7.66 11.21
CA MET A 197 -3.79 -7.77 11.42
C MET A 197 -4.49 -6.41 11.35
N ASP A 198 -3.86 -5.33 11.82
CA ASP A 198 -4.37 -3.97 11.66
C ASP A 198 -4.41 -3.57 10.18
N SER A 199 -3.41 -3.98 9.39
CA SER A 199 -3.40 -3.81 7.93
C SER A 199 -4.53 -4.59 7.26
N TYR A 200 -4.82 -5.80 7.70
CA TYR A 200 -5.94 -6.60 7.20
C TYR A 200 -7.28 -5.90 7.44
N ARG A 201 -7.51 -5.39 8.66
CA ARG A 201 -8.73 -4.62 8.98
C ARG A 201 -8.86 -3.37 8.10
N ALA A 202 -7.75 -2.65 7.88
CA ALA A 202 -7.74 -1.48 7.00
C ALA A 202 -8.14 -1.83 5.56
N ILE A 203 -7.71 -2.99 5.03
CA ILE A 203 -8.12 -3.47 3.70
C ILE A 203 -9.62 -3.79 3.67
N LEU A 204 -10.13 -4.50 4.68
CA LEU A 204 -11.56 -4.80 4.77
C LEU A 204 -12.39 -3.52 4.81
N SER A 205 -11.99 -2.54 5.63
CA SER A 205 -12.67 -1.24 5.74
C SER A 205 -12.62 -0.46 4.44
N ALA A 206 -11.49 -0.47 3.71
CA ALA A 206 -11.36 0.18 2.42
C ALA A 206 -12.31 -0.42 1.37
N PHE A 207 -12.37 -1.74 1.26
CA PHE A 207 -13.32 -2.39 0.34
C PHE A 207 -14.79 -2.16 0.76
N ARG A 208 -15.09 -2.15 2.06
CA ARG A 208 -16.44 -1.78 2.54
C ARG A 208 -16.81 -0.34 2.19
N ALA A 209 -15.86 0.61 2.25
CA ALA A 209 -16.09 1.97 1.80
C ALA A 209 -16.41 2.03 0.30
N GLN A 210 -15.65 1.30 -0.53
CA GLN A 210 -15.94 1.18 -1.96
C GLN A 210 -17.33 0.58 -2.22
N MET A 211 -17.71 -0.51 -1.49
CA MET A 211 -19.04 -1.12 -1.60
C MET A 211 -20.17 -0.16 -1.25
N LYS A 212 -19.93 0.80 -0.35
CA LYS A 212 -20.86 1.88 0.02
C LYS A 212 -20.80 3.08 -0.94
N GLY A 213 -20.05 3.00 -2.03
CA GLY A 213 -20.01 4.03 -3.07
C GLY A 213 -18.99 5.14 -2.84
N GLY A 214 -17.99 4.96 -1.97
CA GLY A 214 -16.98 5.98 -1.67
C GLY A 214 -15.56 5.61 -2.09
N PHE A 215 -14.73 6.63 -2.31
CA PHE A 215 -13.30 6.48 -2.52
C PHE A 215 -12.59 6.03 -1.26
N SER A 216 -11.68 5.06 -1.39
CA SER A 216 -10.86 4.61 -0.26
C SER A 216 -9.38 4.54 -0.60
N PHE A 217 -8.55 4.90 0.39
CA PHE A 217 -7.11 4.86 0.30
C PHE A 217 -6.50 4.30 1.59
N VAL A 218 -5.58 3.36 1.45
CA VAL A 218 -4.79 2.87 2.57
C VAL A 218 -3.31 2.93 2.22
N GLU A 219 -2.53 3.59 3.09
CA GLU A 219 -1.09 3.65 3.03
C GLU A 219 -0.49 2.60 3.98
N PHE A 220 0.25 1.65 3.40
CA PHE A 220 0.96 0.59 4.11
C PHE A 220 2.43 0.94 4.22
N MET A 221 2.89 1.37 5.38
CA MET A 221 4.31 1.56 5.64
C MET A 221 4.99 0.20 5.77
N GLY A 222 5.79 -0.14 4.77
CA GLY A 222 6.55 -1.38 4.69
C GLY A 222 8.04 -1.14 4.52
N THR A 223 8.81 -2.21 4.36
CA THR A 223 10.27 -2.14 4.26
C THR A 223 10.77 -2.28 2.83
N CYS A 224 11.94 -1.70 2.55
CA CYS A 224 12.76 -2.03 1.40
C CYS A 224 14.21 -2.30 1.87
N ASN A 225 14.40 -3.40 2.60
CA ASN A 225 15.68 -3.74 3.21
C ASN A 225 16.85 -3.75 2.21
N VAL A 226 16.60 -4.15 0.95
CA VAL A 226 17.61 -4.15 -0.12
C VAL A 226 18.11 -2.74 -0.43
N ASN A 227 17.21 -1.80 -0.75
CA ASN A 227 17.61 -0.43 -1.11
C ASN A 227 17.98 0.43 0.12
N TRP A 228 17.46 0.10 1.29
CA TRP A 228 17.90 0.74 2.55
C TRP A 228 19.26 0.21 3.03
N LYS A 229 19.77 -0.86 2.38
CA LYS A 229 21.03 -1.54 2.76
C LYS A 229 21.03 -1.97 4.24
N MET A 230 19.89 -2.51 4.67
CA MET A 230 19.65 -3.01 6.03
C MET A 230 19.40 -4.52 6.02
N THR A 231 19.66 -5.17 7.14
CA THR A 231 19.10 -6.52 7.34
C THR A 231 17.58 -6.46 7.40
N VAL A 232 16.91 -7.59 7.21
CA VAL A 232 15.44 -7.67 7.30
C VAL A 232 14.94 -7.19 8.67
N ASP A 233 15.65 -7.57 9.73
CA ASP A 233 15.30 -7.22 11.11
C ASP A 233 15.51 -5.75 11.40
N ASP A 234 16.66 -5.19 10.98
CA ASP A 234 16.96 -3.77 11.17
C ASP A 234 15.99 -2.87 10.38
N ALA A 235 15.59 -3.27 9.17
CA ALA A 235 14.61 -2.54 8.40
C ALA A 235 13.24 -2.49 9.11
N LYS A 236 12.80 -3.59 9.72
CA LYS A 236 11.57 -3.61 10.53
C LYS A 236 11.69 -2.77 11.80
N VAL A 237 12.83 -2.86 12.50
CA VAL A 237 13.11 -2.00 13.66
C VAL A 237 13.06 -0.53 13.23
N TYR A 238 13.73 -0.16 12.14
CA TYR A 238 13.73 1.20 11.61
C TYR A 238 12.31 1.69 11.29
N THR A 239 11.48 0.86 10.66
CA THR A 239 10.08 1.21 10.38
C THR A 239 9.30 1.50 11.66
N HIS A 240 9.46 0.68 12.71
CA HIS A 240 8.71 0.85 13.95
C HIS A 240 9.27 1.92 14.90
N GLU A 241 10.60 2.14 14.90
CA GLU A 241 11.24 3.05 15.87
C GLU A 241 11.52 4.44 15.29
N VAL A 242 11.66 4.56 13.99
CA VAL A 242 12.00 5.83 13.32
C VAL A 242 10.86 6.31 12.42
N VAL A 243 10.46 5.51 11.42
CA VAL A 243 9.47 5.96 10.44
C VAL A 243 8.12 6.25 11.10
N SER A 244 7.67 5.39 12.01
CA SER A 244 6.40 5.56 12.71
C SER A 244 6.33 6.82 13.60
N LYS A 245 7.46 7.36 14.01
CA LYS A 245 7.50 8.62 14.78
C LYS A 245 7.36 9.85 13.89
N VAL A 246 7.90 9.78 12.68
CA VAL A 246 7.81 10.88 11.69
C VAL A 246 6.47 10.84 10.96
N ARG A 247 5.97 9.65 10.69
CA ARG A 247 4.71 9.39 9.97
C ARG A 247 3.89 8.36 10.77
N PRO A 248 3.16 8.78 11.82
CA PRO A 248 2.44 7.86 12.69
C PRO A 248 1.29 7.15 11.95
N PRO A 249 1.09 5.82 12.21
CA PRO A 249 -0.10 5.14 11.74
C PRO A 249 -1.33 5.80 12.36
N ARG A 250 -2.38 6.03 11.54
CA ARG A 250 -3.62 6.69 11.99
C ARG A 250 -4.78 6.44 11.05
N LEU A 251 -5.97 6.50 11.59
CA LEU A 251 -7.20 6.73 10.81
C LEU A 251 -7.25 8.22 10.45
N CYS A 252 -7.18 8.54 9.16
CA CYS A 252 -7.20 9.91 8.66
C CYS A 252 -8.63 10.37 8.38
N ARG A 253 -9.49 9.45 7.91
CA ARG A 253 -10.92 9.70 7.66
C ARG A 253 -11.73 8.40 7.64
N ASP A 254 -12.91 8.44 8.20
CA ASP A 254 -13.95 7.42 8.04
C ASP A 254 -15.33 8.09 8.02
N ARG A 255 -15.75 8.56 6.86
CA ARG A 255 -17.04 9.23 6.66
C ARG A 255 -18.22 8.25 6.66
N LEU A 256 -17.96 6.97 6.38
CA LEU A 256 -18.99 5.95 6.21
C LEU A 256 -19.11 4.99 7.40
N GLY A 257 -18.31 5.17 8.46
CA GLY A 257 -18.33 4.32 9.64
C GLY A 257 -17.99 2.86 9.31
N VAL A 258 -16.91 2.63 8.58
CA VAL A 258 -16.51 1.28 8.13
C VAL A 258 -15.28 0.74 8.84
N ASP A 259 -14.58 1.58 9.61
CA ASP A 259 -13.36 1.16 10.32
C ASP A 259 -13.70 0.17 11.45
N THR A 260 -12.97 -0.96 11.51
CA THR A 260 -13.23 -2.06 12.44
C THR A 260 -11.99 -2.54 13.18
#